data_07b9ded5b4cbc554012ba227fa59610f
#
_entry.id   07b9ded5b4cbc554012ba227fa59610f
#
_cell.length_a   1.000
_cell.length_b   1.000
_cell.length_c   1.000
_cell.angle_alpha   90.00
_cell.angle_beta   90.00
_cell.angle_gamma   90.00
#
_symmetry.space_group_name_H-M   'P 1'
#
loop_
_entity.id
_entity.type
_entity.pdbx_description
1 polymer ?
#
loop_
_entity_poly.entity_id
_entity_poly.type
_entity_poly.pdbx_seq_one_letter_code
_entity_poly.pdbx_strand_id
1 'polypeptide(L)'
;MKIFGDICILFVTSPVDYRNLQIHIQIFMADEKIIFSMNRVGKILPSSNRVILKDICLSFFYGAKIGIIGLNGSGKSTLMKIIAGIEQSYQGEVVWAPGYSVGYLEQEPQMDPEKTVLEVVQEGVQEIMDVLKEYEAVNLKFCEPMSDDEMNKLIERQGELTEKIEHCGGWEIDSKLERAMDALQCPPSDAKIATLSGGERRRVALCRLLLQQPDVLLLDEPTNHLDTESIHWLEAHLQ
;
A
#
# COMPACT_ATOMS: atom_id res chain seq x y z
N MET A 1 -16.74 -8.75 -0.31
CA MET A 1 -16.28 -7.77 -1.31
C MET A 1 -16.42 -6.40 -0.68
N LYS A 2 -15.42 -5.98 0.14
CA LYS A 2 -15.34 -4.59 0.57
C LYS A 2 -14.87 -3.79 -0.64
N ILE A 3 -15.73 -2.98 -1.17
CA ILE A 3 -15.45 -2.05 -2.25
C ILE A 3 -14.50 -1.00 -1.67
N PHE A 4 -13.42 -0.68 -2.37
CA PHE A 4 -12.44 0.37 -2.08
C PHE A 4 -13.03 1.80 -1.96
N GLY A 5 -14.28 1.94 -1.50
CA GLY A 5 -14.97 3.22 -1.34
C GLY A 5 -14.33 4.19 -0.34
N ASP A 6 -13.42 3.72 0.50
CA ASP A 6 -13.01 4.41 1.71
C ASP A 6 -11.50 4.68 1.82
N ILE A 7 -10.74 4.55 0.73
CA ILE A 7 -9.28 4.75 0.73
C ILE A 7 -8.96 6.22 0.43
N CYS A 8 -8.14 6.84 1.28
CA CYS A 8 -7.51 8.12 0.99
C CYS A 8 -6.36 7.89 0.01
N ILE A 9 -6.49 8.35 -1.23
CA ILE A 9 -5.47 8.17 -2.26
C ILE A 9 -4.77 9.48 -2.51
N LEU A 10 -3.46 9.50 -2.34
CA LEU A 10 -2.61 10.64 -2.67
C LEU A 10 -1.86 10.35 -3.97
N PHE A 11 -2.23 11.05 -5.04
CA PHE A 11 -1.52 10.96 -6.31
C PHE A 11 -0.51 12.09 -6.45
N VAL A 12 0.67 11.76 -6.98
CA VAL A 12 1.65 12.75 -7.42
C VAL A 12 1.74 12.69 -8.93
N THR A 13 1.41 13.76 -9.62
CA THR A 13 1.52 13.85 -11.08
C THR A 13 2.67 14.78 -11.49
N SER A 14 3.36 14.43 -12.58
CA SER A 14 4.37 15.29 -13.23
C SER A 14 3.75 16.56 -13.83
N PRO A 15 4.50 17.65 -14.02
CA PRO A 15 3.94 18.97 -14.24
C PRO A 15 3.32 19.15 -15.63
N VAL A 16 2.10 19.66 -15.65
CA VAL A 16 1.58 20.48 -16.74
C VAL A 16 1.88 21.95 -16.36
N ASP A 17 2.34 22.73 -17.33
CA ASP A 17 2.78 24.11 -17.16
C ASP A 17 1.64 25.02 -16.69
N TYR A 18 1.62 25.38 -15.41
CA TYR A 18 0.65 26.33 -14.84
C TYR A 18 1.37 27.50 -14.16
N ARG A 19 1.31 28.66 -14.76
CA ARG A 19 1.91 29.91 -14.26
C ARG A 19 1.17 30.58 -13.10
N ASN A 20 0.08 30.01 -12.59
CA ASN A 20 -0.64 30.48 -11.41
C ASN A 20 -1.29 29.30 -10.70
N LEU A 21 -0.63 28.76 -9.66
CA LEU A 21 -1.18 27.66 -8.87
C LEU A 21 -1.90 28.20 -7.64
N GLN A 22 -3.21 28.38 -7.75
CA GLN A 22 -4.11 28.24 -6.62
C GLN A 22 -4.40 26.77 -6.46
N ILE A 23 -4.16 26.22 -5.24
CA ILE A 23 -4.50 24.84 -4.90
C ILE A 23 -6.03 24.73 -4.92
N HIS A 24 -6.59 24.11 -5.95
CA HIS A 24 -8.00 23.76 -5.97
C HIS A 24 -8.14 22.38 -5.33
N ILE A 25 -8.55 22.37 -4.06
CA ILE A 25 -8.97 21.15 -3.36
C ILE A 25 -10.44 20.94 -3.73
N GLN A 26 -10.71 19.94 -4.57
CA GLN A 26 -12.07 19.51 -4.85
C GLN A 26 -12.44 18.47 -3.78
N ILE A 27 -13.13 18.92 -2.73
CA ILE A 27 -13.58 18.07 -1.63
C ILE A 27 -14.91 17.43 -2.06
N PHE A 28 -14.89 16.11 -2.30
CA PHE A 28 -16.12 15.31 -2.24
C PHE A 28 -16.42 15.01 -0.77
N MET A 29 -17.63 15.31 -0.31
CA MET A 29 -18.06 15.06 1.07
C MET A 29 -18.13 13.56 1.32
N ALA A 30 -17.06 13.02 1.92
CA ALA A 30 -17.06 11.78 2.67
C ALA A 30 -17.24 12.13 4.16
N ASP A 31 -17.59 11.17 4.99
CA ASP A 31 -17.77 11.32 6.44
C ASP A 31 -16.71 12.26 7.03
N GLU A 32 -17.11 13.29 7.78
CA GLU A 32 -16.23 14.39 8.25
C GLU A 32 -15.14 13.98 9.25
N LYS A 33 -14.77 12.69 9.27
CA LYS A 33 -13.75 12.16 10.18
C LYS A 33 -12.37 12.48 9.65
N ILE A 34 -11.64 13.36 10.35
CA ILE A 34 -10.23 13.62 10.06
C ILE A 34 -9.40 12.42 10.52
N ILE A 35 -8.65 11.82 9.60
CA ILE A 35 -7.77 10.68 9.85
C ILE A 35 -6.30 11.07 9.97
N PHE A 36 -5.94 12.23 9.40
CA PHE A 36 -4.58 12.74 9.39
C PHE A 36 -4.58 14.25 9.47
N SER A 37 -3.64 14.81 10.22
CA SER A 37 -3.40 16.25 10.30
C SER A 37 -1.91 16.56 10.42
N MET A 38 -1.45 17.57 9.71
CA MET A 38 -0.14 18.16 9.90
C MET A 38 -0.26 19.67 10.11
N ASN A 39 0.55 20.20 11.02
CA ASN A 39 0.51 21.57 11.42
C ASN A 39 1.91 22.19 11.35
N ARG A 40 2.06 23.25 10.54
CA ARG A 40 3.30 23.99 10.32
C ARG A 40 4.51 23.11 10.02
N VAL A 41 4.30 22.06 9.21
CA VAL A 41 5.38 21.16 8.85
C VAL A 41 6.36 21.86 7.92
N GLY A 42 7.62 21.85 8.32
CA GLY A 42 8.74 22.40 7.56
C GLY A 42 9.90 21.42 7.48
N LYS A 43 10.62 21.42 6.35
CA LYS A 43 11.83 20.61 6.16
C LYS A 43 12.93 21.43 5.53
N ILE A 44 14.09 21.43 6.17
CA ILE A 44 15.33 22.03 5.66
C ILE A 44 16.35 20.92 5.46
N LEU A 45 17.02 20.88 4.32
CA LEU A 45 18.13 19.97 4.08
C LEU A 45 19.37 20.43 4.84
N PRO A 46 19.89 19.65 5.80
CA PRO A 46 21.05 20.07 6.60
C PRO A 46 22.31 20.35 5.76
N SER A 47 22.51 19.60 4.66
CA SER A 47 23.69 19.68 3.82
C SER A 47 23.81 20.98 3.00
N SER A 48 22.68 21.59 2.64
CA SER A 48 22.63 22.77 1.75
C SER A 48 21.87 23.95 2.34
N ASN A 49 21.35 23.82 3.54
CA ASN A 49 20.45 24.80 4.19
C ASN A 49 19.25 25.20 3.31
N ARG A 50 18.89 24.35 2.35
CA ARG A 50 17.78 24.58 1.41
C ARG A 50 16.47 24.21 2.07
N VAL A 51 15.52 25.14 2.06
CA VAL A 51 14.13 24.89 2.50
C VAL A 51 13.43 24.05 1.44
N ILE A 52 12.97 22.87 1.80
CA ILE A 52 12.20 21.93 0.93
C ILE A 52 10.70 22.13 1.16
N LEU A 53 10.29 22.17 2.43
CA LEU A 53 8.90 22.42 2.83
C LEU A 53 8.86 23.56 3.83
N LYS A 54 7.84 24.41 3.73
CA LYS A 54 7.67 25.57 4.60
C LYS A 54 6.21 25.72 5.03
N ASP A 55 5.97 25.66 6.32
CA ASP A 55 4.67 25.94 6.97
C ASP A 55 3.50 25.17 6.35
N ILE A 56 3.68 23.88 6.06
CA ILE A 56 2.63 23.05 5.47
C ILE A 56 1.60 22.70 6.55
N CYS A 57 0.34 23.09 6.31
CA CYS A 57 -0.80 22.70 7.13
C CYS A 57 -1.80 21.96 6.24
N LEU A 58 -2.06 20.69 6.55
CA LEU A 58 -2.97 19.80 5.79
C LEU A 58 -3.76 18.95 6.75
N SER A 59 -5.00 18.62 6.36
CA SER A 59 -5.79 17.60 7.05
C SER A 59 -6.51 16.75 6.02
N PHE A 60 -6.53 15.42 6.24
CA PHE A 60 -7.21 14.49 5.35
C PHE A 60 -8.41 13.90 6.05
N PHE A 61 -9.50 13.84 5.32
CA PHE A 61 -10.71 13.14 5.74
C PHE A 61 -10.68 11.71 5.25
N TYR A 62 -11.39 10.85 5.95
CA TYR A 62 -11.63 9.48 5.52
C TYR A 62 -12.26 9.47 4.11
N GLY A 63 -11.79 8.58 3.23
CA GLY A 63 -12.26 8.47 1.84
C GLY A 63 -11.84 9.61 0.90
N ALA A 64 -11.00 10.56 1.34
CA ALA A 64 -10.58 11.66 0.49
C ALA A 64 -9.57 11.19 -0.58
N LYS A 65 -9.79 11.61 -1.83
CA LYS A 65 -8.82 11.42 -2.94
C LYS A 65 -8.11 12.75 -3.19
N ILE A 66 -6.79 12.76 -2.98
CA ILE A 66 -5.99 14.00 -2.96
C ILE A 66 -4.84 13.88 -3.97
N GLY A 67 -4.74 14.84 -4.88
CA GLY A 67 -3.62 14.97 -5.81
C GLY A 67 -2.62 16.03 -5.36
N ILE A 68 -1.33 15.69 -5.29
CA ILE A 68 -0.24 16.63 -5.06
C ILE A 68 0.43 16.96 -6.39
N ILE A 69 0.37 18.21 -6.80
CA ILE A 69 0.94 18.69 -8.06
C ILE A 69 2.07 19.67 -7.78
N GLY A 70 3.16 19.57 -8.54
CA GLY A 70 4.30 20.49 -8.42
C GLY A 70 5.46 20.10 -9.31
N LEU A 71 6.39 21.01 -9.52
CA LEU A 71 7.60 20.78 -10.32
C LEU A 71 8.50 19.71 -9.68
N ASN A 72 9.40 19.13 -10.48
CA ASN A 72 10.42 18.21 -9.97
C ASN A 72 11.32 18.95 -8.97
N GLY A 73 11.59 18.28 -7.82
CA GLY A 73 12.36 18.87 -6.74
C GLY A 73 11.58 19.87 -5.86
N SER A 74 10.24 20.00 -6.01
CA SER A 74 9.40 20.85 -5.16
C SER A 74 9.11 20.29 -3.77
N GLY A 75 9.56 19.05 -3.48
CA GLY A 75 9.38 18.41 -2.17
C GLY A 75 8.19 17.46 -2.06
N LYS A 76 7.53 17.09 -3.18
CA LYS A 76 6.38 16.16 -3.20
C LYS A 76 6.71 14.83 -2.50
N SER A 77 7.76 14.14 -2.95
CA SER A 77 8.20 12.87 -2.35
C SER A 77 8.62 13.02 -0.89
N THR A 78 9.23 14.15 -0.52
CA THR A 78 9.57 14.45 0.87
C THR A 78 8.32 14.59 1.73
N LEU A 79 7.30 15.30 1.23
CA LEU A 79 6.02 15.44 1.91
C LEU A 79 5.36 14.08 2.11
N MET A 80 5.32 13.23 1.07
CA MET A 80 4.74 11.88 1.15
C MET A 80 5.50 10.99 2.13
N LYS A 81 6.84 11.07 2.18
CA LYS A 81 7.65 10.35 3.17
C LYS A 81 7.38 10.79 4.60
N ILE A 82 7.09 12.08 4.83
CA ILE A 82 6.67 12.59 6.14
C ILE A 82 5.29 12.05 6.49
N ILE A 83 4.33 12.06 5.56
CA ILE A 83 2.99 11.50 5.75
C ILE A 83 3.08 9.99 6.04
N ALA A 84 3.92 9.26 5.32
CA ALA A 84 4.16 7.84 5.54
C ALA A 84 4.92 7.50 6.84
N GLY A 85 5.41 8.52 7.58
CA GLY A 85 6.22 8.32 8.80
C GLY A 85 7.65 7.84 8.55
N ILE A 86 8.11 7.76 7.29
CA ILE A 86 9.46 7.33 6.90
C ILE A 86 10.47 8.44 7.21
N GLU A 87 10.12 9.69 6.89
CA GLU A 87 10.95 10.86 7.19
C GLU A 87 10.48 11.48 8.51
N GLN A 88 11.32 11.42 9.52
CA GLN A 88 11.01 11.93 10.87
C GLN A 88 11.74 13.25 11.22
N SER A 89 12.71 13.65 10.38
CA SER A 89 13.48 14.89 10.60
C SER A 89 12.78 16.08 9.94
N TYR A 90 11.76 16.63 10.59
CA TYR A 90 11.00 17.81 10.16
C TYR A 90 10.64 18.68 11.37
N GLN A 91 10.20 19.92 11.11
CA GLN A 91 9.64 20.83 12.10
C GLN A 91 8.12 20.79 12.01
N GLY A 92 7.43 21.11 13.11
CA GLY A 92 5.98 21.08 13.19
C GLY A 92 5.46 19.76 13.75
N GLU A 93 4.17 19.49 13.55
CA GLU A 93 3.47 18.35 14.11
C GLU A 93 2.77 17.55 13.03
N VAL A 94 2.80 16.22 13.15
CA VAL A 94 2.07 15.27 12.32
C VAL A 94 1.32 14.31 13.24
N VAL A 95 0.01 14.21 13.05
CA VAL A 95 -0.88 13.41 13.89
C VAL A 95 -1.72 12.50 12.98
N TRP A 96 -1.68 11.20 13.26
CA TRP A 96 -2.56 10.19 12.70
C TRP A 96 -3.64 9.81 13.70
N ALA A 97 -4.86 9.62 13.22
CA ALA A 97 -5.88 8.94 14.01
C ALA A 97 -5.46 7.47 14.23
N PRO A 98 -5.70 6.88 15.41
CA PRO A 98 -5.30 5.51 15.67
C PRO A 98 -6.08 4.50 14.81
N GLY A 99 -5.42 3.40 14.46
CA GLY A 99 -6.04 2.26 13.77
C GLY A 99 -6.02 2.33 12.24
N TYR A 100 -5.34 3.29 11.63
CA TYR A 100 -5.19 3.38 10.18
C TYR A 100 -3.82 2.89 9.72
N SER A 101 -3.82 2.00 8.73
CA SER A 101 -2.63 1.52 8.05
C SER A 101 -2.28 2.42 6.86
N VAL A 102 -0.98 2.65 6.64
CA VAL A 102 -0.48 3.51 5.55
C VAL A 102 0.44 2.71 4.65
N GLY A 103 0.10 2.66 3.38
CA GLY A 103 0.94 2.08 2.35
C GLY A 103 1.59 3.15 1.49
N TYR A 104 2.87 3.03 1.22
CA TYR A 104 3.63 3.98 0.40
C TYR A 104 4.39 3.30 -0.72
N LEU A 105 4.12 3.72 -1.96
CA LEU A 105 4.91 3.30 -3.13
C LEU A 105 6.09 4.24 -3.29
N GLU A 106 7.28 3.75 -2.97
CA GLU A 106 8.52 4.47 -3.22
C GLU A 106 8.86 4.56 -4.71
N GLN A 107 9.58 5.62 -5.09
CA GLN A 107 10.08 5.78 -6.45
C GLN A 107 11.05 4.65 -6.83
N GLU A 108 11.90 4.22 -5.90
CA GLU A 108 12.82 3.07 -6.03
C GLU A 108 12.57 2.09 -4.88
N PRO A 109 11.59 1.16 -5.04
CA PRO A 109 11.23 0.25 -3.97
C PRO A 109 12.37 -0.72 -3.66
N GLN A 110 12.67 -0.84 -2.36
CA GLN A 110 13.65 -1.79 -1.87
C GLN A 110 12.99 -3.16 -1.70
N MET A 111 13.58 -4.17 -2.28
CA MET A 111 13.14 -5.57 -2.22
C MET A 111 14.35 -6.48 -2.12
N ASP A 112 14.18 -7.62 -1.49
CA ASP A 112 15.24 -8.63 -1.37
C ASP A 112 15.59 -9.18 -2.77
N PRO A 113 16.84 -9.03 -3.24
CA PRO A 113 17.25 -9.46 -4.58
C PRO A 113 17.18 -10.98 -4.78
N GLU A 114 17.26 -11.77 -3.70
CA GLU A 114 17.24 -13.24 -3.77
C GLU A 114 15.83 -13.82 -3.89
N LYS A 115 14.80 -13.04 -3.55
CA LYS A 115 13.40 -13.46 -3.66
C LYS A 115 12.93 -13.48 -5.10
N THR A 116 11.91 -14.31 -5.35
CA THR A 116 11.14 -14.31 -6.60
C THR A 116 10.06 -13.24 -6.59
N VAL A 117 9.51 -12.94 -7.76
CA VAL A 117 8.38 -12.02 -7.93
C VAL A 117 7.19 -12.48 -7.07
N LEU A 118 6.85 -13.78 -7.13
CA LEU A 118 5.74 -14.35 -6.35
C LEU A 118 5.96 -14.18 -4.85
N GLU A 119 7.15 -14.50 -4.34
CA GLU A 119 7.46 -14.35 -2.92
C GLU A 119 7.30 -12.90 -2.43
N VAL A 120 7.72 -11.92 -3.24
CA VAL A 120 7.55 -10.50 -2.90
C VAL A 120 6.08 -10.08 -2.96
N VAL A 121 5.31 -10.55 -3.94
CA VAL A 121 3.88 -10.23 -4.06
C VAL A 121 3.10 -10.87 -2.90
N GLN A 122 3.46 -12.08 -2.48
CA GLN A 122 2.86 -12.77 -1.33
C GLN A 122 3.08 -12.04 0.00
N GLU A 123 4.17 -11.25 0.14
CA GLU A 123 4.34 -10.39 1.33
C GLU A 123 3.16 -9.43 1.55
N GLY A 124 2.49 -9.03 0.47
CA GLY A 124 1.30 -8.17 0.53
C GLY A 124 0.09 -8.83 1.19
N VAL A 125 0.07 -10.15 1.26
CA VAL A 125 -1.01 -10.95 1.86
C VAL A 125 -0.48 -11.91 2.93
N GLN A 126 0.64 -11.55 3.57
CA GLN A 126 1.35 -12.42 4.50
C GLN A 126 0.45 -12.94 5.63
N GLU A 127 -0.41 -12.08 6.18
CA GLU A 127 -1.33 -12.48 7.26
C GLU A 127 -2.28 -13.60 6.80
N ILE A 128 -2.77 -13.54 5.56
CA ILE A 128 -3.64 -14.57 4.98
C ILE A 128 -2.86 -15.86 4.76
N MET A 129 -1.64 -15.75 4.23
CA MET A 129 -0.75 -16.89 4.00
C MET A 129 -0.38 -17.61 5.31
N ASP A 130 -0.18 -16.85 6.39
CA ASP A 130 0.12 -17.43 7.71
C ASP A 130 -1.07 -18.16 8.29
N VAL A 131 -2.30 -17.64 8.13
CA VAL A 131 -3.54 -18.32 8.55
C VAL A 131 -3.75 -19.62 7.74
N LEU A 132 -3.49 -19.60 6.42
CA LEU A 132 -3.59 -20.81 5.57
C LEU A 132 -2.56 -21.87 5.98
N LYS A 133 -1.31 -21.47 6.25
CA LYS A 133 -0.27 -22.39 6.74
C LYS A 133 -0.63 -23.01 8.09
N GLU A 134 -1.19 -22.20 9.00
CA GLU A 134 -1.66 -22.72 10.29
C GLU A 134 -2.81 -23.72 10.10
N TYR A 135 -3.75 -23.42 9.21
CA TYR A 135 -4.86 -24.31 8.87
C TYR A 135 -4.36 -25.66 8.32
N GLU A 136 -3.40 -25.64 7.39
CA GLU A 136 -2.76 -26.84 6.88
C GLU A 136 -2.06 -27.64 7.98
N ALA A 137 -1.32 -26.94 8.86
CA ALA A 137 -0.62 -27.58 9.98
C ALA A 137 -1.60 -28.24 10.97
N VAL A 138 -2.75 -27.62 11.23
CA VAL A 138 -3.82 -28.21 12.06
C VAL A 138 -4.41 -29.44 11.36
N ASN A 139 -4.67 -29.40 10.06
CA ASN A 139 -5.19 -30.53 9.31
C ASN A 139 -4.22 -31.73 9.31
N LEU A 140 -2.92 -31.50 9.21
CA LEU A 140 -1.93 -32.56 9.29
C LEU A 140 -1.92 -33.25 10.66
N LYS A 141 -2.16 -32.51 11.75
CA LYS A 141 -2.21 -33.07 13.10
C LYS A 141 -3.36 -34.06 13.30
N PHE A 142 -4.48 -33.93 12.58
CA PHE A 142 -5.55 -34.93 12.66
C PHE A 142 -5.15 -36.35 12.21
N CYS A 143 -4.02 -36.50 11.51
CA CYS A 143 -3.48 -37.78 11.12
C CYS A 143 -2.66 -38.45 12.24
N GLU A 144 -2.41 -37.77 13.36
CA GLU A 144 -1.63 -38.26 14.48
C GLU A 144 -2.56 -38.88 15.54
N PRO A 145 -2.13 -39.92 16.28
CA PRO A 145 -2.90 -40.46 17.40
C PRO A 145 -2.98 -39.39 18.52
N MET A 146 -4.18 -39.10 19.00
CA MET A 146 -4.41 -38.10 20.02
C MET A 146 -5.56 -38.48 20.94
N SER A 147 -5.65 -37.82 22.09
CA SER A 147 -6.77 -37.96 23.04
C SER A 147 -8.01 -37.20 22.56
N ASP A 148 -9.18 -37.56 23.12
CA ASP A 148 -10.45 -36.89 22.81
C ASP A 148 -10.41 -35.39 23.14
N ASP A 149 -9.71 -34.99 24.22
CA ASP A 149 -9.57 -33.57 24.60
C ASP A 149 -8.70 -32.80 23.60
N GLU A 150 -7.65 -33.43 23.08
CA GLU A 150 -6.78 -32.81 22.05
C GLU A 150 -7.53 -32.70 20.73
N MET A 151 -8.30 -33.72 20.36
CA MET A 151 -9.15 -33.73 19.17
C MET A 151 -10.15 -32.56 19.20
N ASN A 152 -10.85 -32.38 20.32
CA ASN A 152 -11.83 -31.30 20.48
C ASN A 152 -11.19 -29.91 20.33
N LYS A 153 -9.99 -29.70 20.90
CA LYS A 153 -9.26 -28.42 20.75
C LYS A 153 -8.82 -28.18 19.29
N LEU A 154 -8.41 -29.23 18.56
CA LEU A 154 -8.05 -29.09 17.16
C LEU A 154 -9.26 -28.77 16.29
N ILE A 155 -10.41 -29.38 16.56
CA ILE A 155 -11.69 -29.07 15.85
C ILE A 155 -12.07 -27.60 16.08
N GLU A 156 -12.03 -27.13 17.32
CA GLU A 156 -12.30 -25.73 17.65
C GLU A 156 -11.35 -24.79 16.91
N ARG A 157 -10.03 -25.09 16.95
CA ARG A 157 -9.02 -24.27 16.26
C ARG A 157 -9.21 -24.28 14.75
N GLN A 158 -9.52 -25.42 14.15
CA GLN A 158 -9.82 -25.53 12.73
C GLN A 158 -11.04 -24.67 12.34
N GLY A 159 -12.09 -24.67 13.17
CA GLY A 159 -13.27 -23.83 12.97
C GLY A 159 -12.94 -22.34 12.97
N GLU A 160 -12.18 -21.86 13.97
CA GLU A 160 -11.72 -20.47 14.03
C GLU A 160 -10.90 -20.07 12.78
N LEU A 161 -10.00 -20.95 12.32
CA LEU A 161 -9.18 -20.67 11.15
C LEU A 161 -10.02 -20.66 9.88
N THR A 162 -11.00 -21.56 9.75
CA THR A 162 -11.93 -21.61 8.62
C THR A 162 -12.71 -20.29 8.52
N GLU A 163 -13.28 -19.80 9.62
CA GLU A 163 -13.99 -18.52 9.67
C GLU A 163 -13.09 -17.35 9.26
N LYS A 164 -11.84 -17.33 9.72
CA LYS A 164 -10.86 -16.30 9.32
C LYS A 164 -10.57 -16.35 7.84
N ILE A 165 -10.31 -17.54 7.28
CA ILE A 165 -10.00 -17.73 5.85
C ILE A 165 -11.20 -17.31 4.99
N GLU A 166 -12.43 -17.65 5.38
CA GLU A 166 -13.64 -17.22 4.69
C GLU A 166 -13.81 -15.70 4.73
N HIS A 167 -13.61 -15.10 5.91
CA HIS A 167 -13.76 -13.65 6.09
C HIS A 167 -12.80 -12.83 5.22
N CYS A 168 -11.52 -13.25 5.10
CA CYS A 168 -10.54 -12.58 4.28
C CYS A 168 -10.51 -13.07 2.81
N GLY A 169 -11.34 -14.07 2.44
CA GLY A 169 -11.37 -14.67 1.12
C GLY A 169 -10.08 -15.41 0.76
N GLY A 170 -9.47 -16.06 1.76
CA GLY A 170 -8.18 -16.73 1.63
C GLY A 170 -8.21 -17.96 0.71
N TRP A 171 -9.37 -18.63 0.53
CA TRP A 171 -9.49 -19.77 -0.39
C TRP A 171 -9.19 -19.42 -1.86
N GLU A 172 -9.38 -18.15 -2.24
CA GLU A 172 -9.16 -17.68 -3.61
C GLU A 172 -7.88 -16.84 -3.73
N ILE A 173 -6.98 -16.92 -2.75
CA ILE A 173 -5.84 -16.01 -2.69
C ILE A 173 -4.93 -16.16 -3.90
N ASP A 174 -4.64 -17.38 -4.34
CA ASP A 174 -3.78 -17.63 -5.50
C ASP A 174 -4.35 -16.99 -6.77
N SER A 175 -5.66 -17.14 -7.00
CA SER A 175 -6.33 -16.51 -8.14
C SER A 175 -6.36 -14.96 -8.03
N LYS A 176 -6.37 -14.40 -6.80
CA LYS A 176 -6.26 -12.96 -6.60
C LYS A 176 -4.85 -12.46 -6.91
N LEU A 177 -3.83 -13.20 -6.48
CA LEU A 177 -2.43 -12.90 -6.79
C LEU A 177 -2.17 -12.92 -8.29
N GLU A 178 -2.57 -13.98 -8.99
CA GLU A 178 -2.43 -14.11 -10.44
C GLU A 178 -3.11 -12.94 -11.17
N ARG A 179 -4.38 -12.67 -10.86
CA ARG A 179 -5.12 -11.56 -11.50
C ARG A 179 -4.48 -10.19 -11.28
N ALA A 180 -3.96 -9.93 -10.08
CA ALA A 180 -3.28 -8.66 -9.79
C ALA A 180 -1.95 -8.56 -10.53
N MET A 181 -1.19 -9.65 -10.60
CA MET A 181 0.07 -9.71 -11.32
C MET A 181 -0.13 -9.54 -12.83
N ASP A 182 -1.13 -10.19 -13.42
CA ASP A 182 -1.47 -10.08 -14.84
C ASP A 182 -1.92 -8.66 -15.18
N ALA A 183 -2.81 -8.06 -14.38
CA ALA A 183 -3.34 -6.73 -14.60
C ALA A 183 -2.27 -5.63 -14.56
N LEU A 184 -1.23 -5.80 -13.76
CA LEU A 184 -0.08 -4.90 -13.68
C LEU A 184 1.08 -5.34 -14.57
N GLN A 185 0.87 -6.38 -15.40
CA GLN A 185 1.91 -6.94 -16.26
C GLN A 185 3.23 -7.19 -15.51
N CYS A 186 3.13 -7.82 -14.34
CA CYS A 186 4.29 -8.19 -13.56
C CYS A 186 5.15 -9.21 -14.34
N PRO A 187 6.47 -9.25 -14.10
CA PRO A 187 7.33 -10.29 -14.64
C PRO A 187 6.90 -11.69 -14.21
N PRO A 188 7.41 -12.75 -14.86
CA PRO A 188 7.11 -14.13 -14.48
C PRO A 188 7.30 -14.37 -12.98
N SER A 189 6.41 -15.15 -12.37
CA SER A 189 6.34 -15.39 -10.93
C SER A 189 7.63 -15.96 -10.33
N ASP A 190 8.38 -16.74 -11.12
CA ASP A 190 9.64 -17.40 -10.77
C ASP A 190 10.89 -16.51 -11.03
N ALA A 191 10.73 -15.36 -11.69
CA ALA A 191 11.84 -14.45 -11.96
C ALA A 191 12.40 -13.87 -10.65
N LYS A 192 13.73 -13.79 -10.53
CA LYS A 192 14.39 -13.20 -9.36
C LYS A 192 14.38 -11.67 -9.43
N ILE A 193 14.15 -11.03 -8.30
CA ILE A 193 14.14 -9.56 -8.17
C ILE A 193 15.45 -8.94 -8.66
N ALA A 194 16.59 -9.61 -8.42
CA ALA A 194 17.91 -9.15 -8.87
C ALA A 194 17.99 -8.93 -10.38
N THR A 195 17.23 -9.69 -11.18
CA THR A 195 17.27 -9.65 -12.66
C THR A 195 16.34 -8.62 -13.27
N LEU A 196 15.45 -8.02 -12.48
CA LEU A 196 14.40 -7.12 -12.95
C LEU A 196 14.93 -5.71 -13.22
N SER A 197 14.41 -5.07 -14.26
CA SER A 197 14.55 -3.65 -14.51
C SER A 197 13.89 -2.81 -13.41
N GLY A 198 14.24 -1.53 -13.32
CA GLY A 198 13.63 -0.61 -12.36
C GLY A 198 12.10 -0.50 -12.50
N GLY A 199 11.60 -0.48 -13.76
CA GLY A 199 10.16 -0.44 -14.04
C GLY A 199 9.44 -1.72 -13.62
N GLU A 200 10.03 -2.89 -13.88
CA GLU A 200 9.48 -4.18 -13.44
C GLU A 200 9.43 -4.29 -11.92
N ARG A 201 10.50 -3.92 -11.23
CA ARG A 201 10.52 -3.87 -9.76
C ARG A 201 9.41 -2.98 -9.21
N ARG A 202 9.17 -1.83 -9.86
CA ARG A 202 8.11 -0.91 -9.45
C ARG A 202 6.71 -1.51 -9.62
N ARG A 203 6.45 -2.23 -10.72
CA ARG A 203 5.16 -2.94 -10.92
C ARG A 203 4.94 -4.01 -9.86
N VAL A 204 5.97 -4.79 -9.53
CA VAL A 204 5.91 -5.80 -8.45
C VAL A 204 5.63 -5.14 -7.10
N ALA A 205 6.31 -4.02 -6.78
CA ALA A 205 6.06 -3.28 -5.54
C ALA A 205 4.64 -2.69 -5.47
N LEU A 206 4.14 -2.16 -6.58
CA LEU A 206 2.76 -1.68 -6.68
C LEU A 206 1.76 -2.83 -6.48
N CYS A 207 1.98 -3.97 -7.13
CA CYS A 207 1.15 -5.16 -6.96
C CYS A 207 1.08 -5.59 -5.49
N ARG A 208 2.23 -5.75 -4.83
CA ARG A 208 2.32 -6.04 -3.40
C ARG A 208 1.54 -5.04 -2.55
N LEU A 209 1.73 -3.76 -2.81
CA LEU A 209 1.09 -2.68 -2.05
C LEU A 209 -0.43 -2.67 -2.19
N LEU A 210 -0.96 -2.89 -3.40
CA LEU A 210 -2.41 -2.95 -3.62
C LEU A 210 -3.05 -4.18 -2.97
N LEU A 211 -2.32 -5.30 -2.91
CA LEU A 211 -2.78 -6.51 -2.23
C LEU A 211 -2.79 -6.37 -0.70
N GLN A 212 -1.96 -5.51 -0.12
CA GLN A 212 -1.99 -5.17 1.31
C GLN A 212 -3.26 -4.44 1.73
N GLN A 213 -3.96 -3.78 0.78
CA GLN A 213 -5.17 -3.02 1.02
C GLN A 213 -5.07 -2.06 2.22
N PRO A 214 -4.06 -1.16 2.26
CA PRO A 214 -3.92 -0.21 3.35
C PRO A 214 -5.09 0.77 3.38
N ASP A 215 -5.41 1.31 4.57
CA ASP A 215 -6.47 2.33 4.72
C ASP A 215 -6.10 3.64 4.02
N VAL A 216 -4.81 3.95 3.93
CA VAL A 216 -4.29 5.11 3.22
C VAL A 216 -3.22 4.68 2.25
N LEU A 217 -3.41 5.01 0.98
CA LEU A 217 -2.48 4.68 -0.10
C LEU A 217 -1.78 5.92 -0.60
N LEU A 218 -0.45 5.94 -0.48
CA LEU A 218 0.41 7.02 -0.96
C LEU A 218 1.17 6.55 -2.20
N LEU A 219 0.91 7.19 -3.34
CA LEU A 219 1.50 6.80 -4.62
C LEU A 219 2.35 7.96 -5.19
N ASP A 220 3.66 7.76 -5.26
CA ASP A 220 4.59 8.73 -5.85
C ASP A 220 4.80 8.41 -7.34
N GLU A 221 4.19 9.20 -8.23
CA GLU A 221 4.22 9.03 -9.68
C GLU A 221 3.83 7.60 -10.16
N PRO A 222 2.67 7.05 -9.75
CA PRO A 222 2.34 5.63 -9.93
C PRO A 222 2.24 5.19 -11.39
N THR A 223 1.98 6.12 -12.31
CA THR A 223 1.83 5.83 -13.75
C THR A 223 3.15 5.71 -14.49
N ASN A 224 4.26 6.13 -13.87
CA ASN A 224 5.58 5.99 -14.51
C ASN A 224 5.92 4.50 -14.68
N HIS A 225 6.32 4.14 -15.90
CA HIS A 225 6.65 2.78 -16.32
C HIS A 225 5.47 1.78 -16.39
N LEU A 226 4.23 2.28 -16.33
CA LEU A 226 3.04 1.51 -16.66
C LEU A 226 2.62 1.79 -18.12
N ASP A 227 2.08 0.77 -18.76
CA ASP A 227 1.41 0.91 -20.04
C ASP A 227 -0.03 1.42 -19.86
N THR A 228 -0.69 1.75 -20.96
CA THR A 228 -2.04 2.36 -20.94
C THR A 228 -3.08 1.41 -20.30
N GLU A 229 -2.93 0.10 -20.49
CA GLU A 229 -3.89 -0.89 -19.96
C GLU A 229 -3.75 -1.00 -18.44
N SER A 230 -2.52 -1.11 -17.94
CA SER A 230 -2.24 -1.10 -16.50
C SER A 230 -2.67 0.20 -15.82
N ILE A 231 -2.52 1.36 -16.50
CA ILE A 231 -3.01 2.64 -15.97
C ILE A 231 -4.53 2.62 -15.83
N HIS A 232 -5.27 2.21 -16.88
CA HIS A 232 -6.73 2.12 -16.83
C HIS A 232 -7.21 1.14 -15.74
N TRP A 233 -6.54 0.00 -15.60
CA TRP A 233 -6.85 -0.94 -14.53
C TRP A 233 -6.62 -0.33 -13.15
N LEU A 234 -5.47 0.35 -12.96
CA LEU A 234 -5.16 1.03 -11.69
C LEU A 234 -6.19 2.10 -11.37
N GLU A 235 -6.57 2.94 -12.35
CA GLU A 235 -7.61 3.97 -12.17
C GLU A 235 -8.95 3.36 -11.75
N ALA A 236 -9.36 2.26 -12.42
CA ALA A 236 -10.60 1.55 -12.09
C ALA A 236 -10.53 0.89 -10.70
N HIS A 237 -9.33 0.42 -10.30
CA HIS A 237 -9.11 -0.21 -8.99
C HIS A 237 -9.14 0.81 -7.85
N LEU A 238 -8.81 2.08 -8.13
CA LEU A 238 -8.74 3.17 -7.17
C LEU A 238 -10.05 4.00 -7.09
N GLN A 239 -11.09 3.67 -7.86
CA GLN A 239 -12.41 4.33 -7.84
C GLN A 239 -13.30 3.78 -6.74
#